data_634e07ccf841686d2ed8334bbaa09f0a
#
_entry.id   634e07ccf841686d2ed8334bbaa09f0a
#
_cell.length_a   1.000
_cell.length_b   1.000
_cell.length_c   1.000
_cell.angle_alpha   90.00
_cell.angle_beta   90.00
_cell.angle_gamma   90.00
#
_symmetry.space_group_name_H-M   'P 1'
#
loop_
_entity.id
_entity.type
_entity.pdbx_description
1 polymer ?
#
loop_
_entity_poly.entity_id
_entity_poly.type
_entity_poly.pdbx_seq_one_letter_code
_entity_poly.pdbx_strand_id
1 'polypeptide(L)'
;MLVNCVAYQGGKKLAEIQQREIKSYLSRPDCFVWVALRDADAAELAVMQDEFDLHELAVEDARHGHQRPKIEEYGDSLFVVMHTVEVVGEDLKVGEVDIFVGRNYVLSARQ
;
A
#
# COMPACT_ATOMS: atom_id res chain seq x y z
N MET A 1 -1.75 -0.05 11.39
CA MET A 1 -0.40 0.06 11.98
C MET A 1 0.67 0.07 10.90
N LEU A 2 1.52 1.05 10.92
CA LEU A 2 2.65 1.13 9.99
C LEU A 2 3.68 0.05 10.32
N VAL A 3 3.98 -0.82 9.35
CA VAL A 3 4.96 -1.89 9.52
C VAL A 3 6.31 -1.49 8.93
N ASN A 4 6.29 -0.96 7.71
CA ASN A 4 7.50 -0.51 7.01
C ASN A 4 7.24 0.78 6.26
N CYS A 5 8.25 1.64 6.21
CA CYS A 5 8.25 2.84 5.38
C CYS A 5 9.70 3.06 4.94
N VAL A 6 9.99 2.71 3.70
CA VAL A 6 11.37 2.61 3.21
C VAL A 6 11.50 3.31 1.86
N ALA A 7 12.55 4.08 1.71
CA ALA A 7 12.93 4.68 0.43
C ALA A 7 14.08 3.89 -0.21
N TYR A 8 14.00 3.71 -1.51
CA TYR A 8 15.01 3.07 -2.34
C TYR A 8 15.54 4.07 -3.37
N GLN A 9 16.77 3.93 -3.77
CA GLN A 9 17.36 4.70 -4.85
C GLN A 9 18.24 3.80 -5.71
N GLY A 10 18.00 3.82 -7.02
CA GLY A 10 18.73 2.96 -7.93
C GLY A 10 18.59 1.48 -7.61
N GLY A 11 17.45 1.07 -7.08
CA GLY A 11 17.17 -0.33 -6.72
C GLY A 11 17.77 -0.78 -5.40
N LYS A 12 18.40 0.14 -4.64
CA LYS A 12 19.00 -0.18 -3.34
C LYS A 12 18.32 0.58 -2.23
N LYS A 13 18.24 -0.03 -1.04
CA LYS A 13 17.68 0.61 0.13
C LYS A 13 18.50 1.88 0.46
N LEU A 14 17.82 3.01 0.49
CA LEU A 14 18.41 4.30 0.84
C LEU A 14 18.26 4.59 2.33
N ALA A 15 17.02 4.51 2.84
CA ALA A 15 16.74 4.86 4.24
C ALA A 15 15.37 4.32 4.66
N GLU A 16 15.23 4.11 5.97
CA GLU A 16 13.92 4.03 6.60
C GLU A 16 13.46 5.46 6.84
N ILE A 17 12.24 5.79 6.43
CA ILE A 17 11.74 7.15 6.45
C ILE A 17 10.47 7.27 7.26
N GLN A 18 10.12 8.48 7.65
CA GLN A 18 8.88 8.77 8.34
C GLN A 18 7.78 9.11 7.33
N GLN A 19 6.52 8.91 7.72
CA GLN A 19 5.38 9.18 6.85
C GLN A 19 5.43 10.58 6.27
N ARG A 20 5.78 11.58 7.07
CA ARG A 20 5.83 12.98 6.62
C ARG A 20 6.91 13.24 5.56
N GLU A 21 7.84 12.31 5.37
CA GLU A 21 8.92 12.44 4.40
C GLU A 21 8.59 11.83 3.04
N ILE A 22 7.48 11.12 2.92
CA ILE A 22 7.13 10.37 1.71
C ILE A 22 7.13 11.26 0.47
N LYS A 23 6.40 12.39 0.52
CA LYS A 23 6.32 13.30 -0.63
C LYS A 23 7.69 13.80 -1.07
N SER A 24 8.55 14.08 -0.12
CA SER A 24 9.91 14.53 -0.40
C SER A 24 10.70 13.50 -1.21
N TYR A 25 10.60 12.22 -0.83
CA TYR A 25 11.28 11.14 -1.56
C TYR A 25 10.64 10.85 -2.91
N LEU A 26 9.31 10.95 -3.02
CA LEU A 26 8.61 10.73 -4.28
C LEU A 26 9.00 11.75 -5.35
N SER A 27 9.42 12.94 -4.96
CA SER A 27 9.84 13.98 -5.89
C SER A 27 11.29 13.84 -6.37
N ARG A 28 12.07 12.93 -5.78
CA ARG A 28 13.47 12.69 -6.17
C ARG A 28 13.54 11.77 -7.37
N PRO A 29 14.42 12.05 -8.35
CA PRO A 29 14.65 11.12 -9.46
C PRO A 29 15.24 9.82 -8.92
N ASP A 30 14.89 8.71 -9.55
CA ASP A 30 15.36 7.35 -9.22
C ASP A 30 15.01 6.86 -7.81
N CYS A 31 14.16 7.59 -7.09
CA CYS A 31 13.70 7.14 -5.78
C CYS A 31 12.36 6.41 -5.89
N PHE A 32 12.23 5.38 -5.05
CA PHE A 32 11.03 4.56 -4.93
C PHE A 32 10.70 4.42 -3.45
N VAL A 33 9.42 4.48 -3.10
CA VAL A 33 8.98 4.35 -1.71
C VAL A 33 8.08 3.13 -1.57
N TRP A 34 8.36 2.31 -0.57
CA TRP A 34 7.49 1.21 -0.18
C TRP A 34 6.97 1.44 1.22
N VAL A 35 5.65 1.36 1.37
CA VAL A 35 4.99 1.43 2.68
C VAL A 35 4.15 0.18 2.87
N ALA A 36 4.26 -0.43 4.03
CA ALA A 36 3.43 -1.56 4.42
C ALA A 36 2.62 -1.21 5.66
N LEU A 37 1.31 -1.38 5.57
CA LEU A 37 0.37 -1.20 6.67
C LEU A 37 -0.25 -2.53 7.05
N ARG A 38 -0.57 -2.68 8.32
CA ARG A 38 -1.28 -3.83 8.85
C ARG A 38 -2.48 -3.35 9.64
N ASP A 39 -3.67 -3.90 9.33
CA ASP A 39 -4.92 -3.54 9.99
C ASP A 39 -5.10 -2.02 10.05
N ALA A 40 -4.91 -1.36 8.91
CA ALA A 40 -4.96 0.09 8.83
C ALA A 40 -6.37 0.62 9.13
N ASP A 41 -6.44 1.64 9.97
CA ASP A 41 -7.69 2.33 10.22
C ASP A 41 -7.92 3.45 9.18
N ALA A 42 -9.09 4.09 9.24
CA ALA A 42 -9.46 5.13 8.30
C ALA A 42 -8.50 6.33 8.35
N ALA A 43 -7.97 6.66 9.53
CA ALA A 43 -7.05 7.77 9.69
C ALA A 43 -5.71 7.48 9.03
N GLU A 44 -5.19 6.27 9.18
CA GLU A 44 -3.95 5.85 8.52
C GLU A 44 -4.08 5.85 7.00
N LEU A 45 -5.20 5.34 6.48
CA LEU A 45 -5.45 5.36 5.04
C LEU A 45 -5.59 6.78 4.51
N ALA A 46 -6.20 7.69 5.27
CA ALA A 46 -6.32 9.09 4.88
C ALA A 46 -4.95 9.77 4.77
N VAL A 47 -4.03 9.49 5.68
CA VAL A 47 -2.67 9.98 5.62
C VAL A 47 -1.98 9.49 4.35
N MET A 48 -2.12 8.21 4.04
CA MET A 48 -1.51 7.62 2.84
C MET A 48 -2.14 8.16 1.56
N GLN A 49 -3.45 8.39 1.57
CA GLN A 49 -4.12 9.02 0.43
C GLN A 49 -3.51 10.38 0.11
N ASP A 50 -3.27 11.19 1.13
CA ASP A 50 -2.66 12.49 0.96
C ASP A 50 -1.20 12.39 0.50
N GLU A 51 -0.41 11.52 1.11
CA GLU A 51 1.02 11.40 0.80
C GLU A 51 1.28 10.86 -0.62
N PHE A 52 0.49 9.90 -1.09
CA PHE A 52 0.66 9.26 -2.39
C PHE A 52 -0.31 9.78 -3.46
N ASP A 53 -1.22 10.67 -3.11
CA ASP A 53 -2.29 11.12 -4.01
C ASP A 53 -3.09 9.93 -4.57
N LEU A 54 -3.56 9.06 -3.67
CA LEU A 54 -4.29 7.86 -4.05
C LEU A 54 -5.69 8.20 -4.53
N HIS A 55 -6.20 7.38 -5.47
CA HIS A 55 -7.55 7.54 -5.98
C HIS A 55 -8.58 7.28 -4.86
N GLU A 56 -9.56 8.16 -4.75
CA GLU A 56 -10.56 8.12 -3.68
C GLU A 56 -11.33 6.81 -3.63
N LEU A 57 -11.71 6.27 -4.80
CA LEU A 57 -12.48 5.02 -4.86
C LEU A 57 -11.64 3.83 -4.40
N ALA A 58 -10.35 3.81 -4.71
CA ALA A 58 -9.46 2.74 -4.26
C ALA A 58 -9.27 2.78 -2.74
N VAL A 59 -9.14 3.96 -2.17
CA VAL A 59 -9.02 4.13 -0.71
C VAL A 59 -10.30 3.70 -0.01
N GLU A 60 -11.46 4.03 -0.59
CA GLU A 60 -12.75 3.61 -0.05
C GLU A 60 -12.87 2.08 -0.03
N ASP A 61 -12.49 1.42 -1.12
CA ASP A 61 -12.50 -0.04 -1.20
C ASP A 61 -11.59 -0.67 -0.16
N ALA A 62 -10.37 -0.13 0.00
CA ALA A 62 -9.42 -0.62 1.00
C ALA A 62 -9.95 -0.44 2.42
N ARG A 63 -10.62 0.68 2.69
CA ARG A 63 -11.21 0.97 4.00
C ARG A 63 -12.33 0.00 4.35
N HIS A 64 -13.19 -0.33 3.38
CA HIS A 64 -14.28 -1.27 3.60
C HIS A 64 -13.80 -2.71 3.75
N GLY A 65 -12.77 -3.09 3.00
CA GLY A 65 -12.29 -4.47 2.99
C GLY A 65 -13.28 -5.43 2.35
N HIS A 66 -13.02 -6.72 2.47
CA HIS A 66 -13.86 -7.81 1.96
C HIS A 66 -14.17 -7.68 0.46
N GLN A 67 -13.18 -7.21 -0.29
CA GLN A 67 -13.28 -7.07 -1.73
C GLN A 67 -12.96 -8.40 -2.42
N ARG A 68 -13.42 -8.57 -3.65
CA ARG A 68 -12.99 -9.68 -4.49
C ARG A 68 -11.57 -9.42 -4.99
N PRO A 69 -10.79 -10.46 -5.27
CA PRO A 69 -9.52 -10.27 -5.98
C PRO A 69 -9.77 -9.55 -7.29
N LYS A 70 -9.04 -8.45 -7.52
CA LYS A 70 -9.23 -7.64 -8.71
C LYS A 70 -8.02 -6.76 -8.97
N ILE A 71 -7.93 -6.25 -10.19
CA ILE A 71 -6.97 -5.21 -10.59
C ILE A 71 -7.76 -4.11 -11.24
N GLU A 72 -7.62 -2.88 -10.74
CA GLU A 72 -8.25 -1.70 -11.31
C GLU A 72 -7.18 -0.67 -11.66
N GLU A 73 -7.32 -0.06 -12.84
CA GLU A 73 -6.43 1.00 -13.29
C GLU A 73 -7.04 2.36 -12.98
N TYR A 74 -6.24 3.26 -12.41
CA TYR A 74 -6.60 4.64 -12.14
C TYR A 74 -5.50 5.55 -12.68
N GLY A 75 -5.65 5.98 -13.93
CA GLY A 75 -4.59 6.76 -14.58
C GLY A 75 -3.30 5.96 -14.69
N ASP A 76 -2.22 6.48 -14.11
CA ASP A 76 -0.91 5.82 -14.10
C ASP A 76 -0.72 4.88 -12.92
N SER A 77 -1.76 4.65 -12.13
CA SER A 77 -1.66 3.80 -10.94
C SER A 77 -2.59 2.61 -11.02
N LEU A 78 -2.27 1.59 -10.23
CA LEU A 78 -3.06 0.38 -10.13
C LEU A 78 -3.51 0.19 -8.68
N PHE A 79 -4.72 -0.34 -8.53
CA PHE A 79 -5.20 -0.84 -7.24
C PHE A 79 -5.45 -2.34 -7.39
N VAL A 80 -4.77 -3.13 -6.57
CA VAL A 80 -4.82 -4.59 -6.64
C VAL A 80 -5.34 -5.14 -5.32
N VAL A 81 -6.35 -6.01 -5.40
CA VAL A 81 -6.83 -6.75 -4.24
C VAL A 81 -6.41 -8.20 -4.42
N MET A 82 -5.66 -8.72 -3.47
CA MET A 82 -5.22 -10.12 -3.44
C MET A 82 -5.75 -10.82 -2.20
N HIS A 83 -6.04 -12.10 -2.32
CA HIS A 83 -6.36 -12.92 -1.17
C HIS A 83 -5.19 -13.81 -0.82
N THR A 84 -4.91 -13.91 0.47
CA THR A 84 -3.94 -14.85 1.00
C THR A 84 -4.68 -16.05 1.58
N VAL A 85 -4.06 -17.22 1.47
CA VAL A 85 -4.63 -18.45 2.04
C VAL A 85 -3.59 -19.07 2.96
N GLU A 86 -4.00 -19.35 4.19
CA GLU A 86 -3.15 -19.98 5.20
C GLU A 86 -3.85 -21.21 5.72
N VAL A 87 -3.10 -22.29 5.85
CA VAL A 87 -3.60 -23.53 6.44
C VAL A 87 -3.34 -23.49 7.94
N VAL A 88 -4.41 -23.53 8.74
CA VAL A 88 -4.32 -23.54 10.20
C VAL A 88 -5.04 -24.80 10.69
N GLY A 89 -4.26 -25.82 11.10
CA GLY A 89 -4.83 -27.13 11.44
C GLY A 89 -5.50 -27.76 10.22
N GLU A 90 -6.80 -28.03 10.32
CA GLU A 90 -7.61 -28.57 9.22
C GLU A 90 -8.40 -27.50 8.46
N ASP A 91 -8.26 -26.24 8.87
CA ASP A 91 -9.01 -25.13 8.32
C ASP A 91 -8.15 -24.27 7.40
N LEU A 92 -8.83 -23.57 6.48
CA LEU A 92 -8.21 -22.56 5.64
C LEU A 92 -8.59 -21.19 6.17
N LYS A 93 -7.58 -20.35 6.38
CA LYS A 93 -7.79 -18.96 6.75
C LYS A 93 -7.49 -18.08 5.54
N VAL A 94 -8.46 -17.27 5.14
CA VAL A 94 -8.32 -16.35 4.00
C VAL A 94 -8.11 -14.94 4.53
N GLY A 95 -7.05 -14.29 4.06
CA GLY A 95 -6.78 -12.89 4.33
C GLY A 95 -6.87 -12.06 3.06
N GLU A 96 -6.80 -10.75 3.22
CA GLU A 96 -6.82 -9.81 2.11
C GLU A 96 -5.60 -8.88 2.19
N VAL A 97 -5.01 -8.60 1.02
CA VAL A 97 -3.98 -7.58 0.88
C VAL A 97 -4.41 -6.64 -0.22
N ASP A 98 -4.50 -5.36 0.09
CA ASP A 98 -4.80 -4.32 -0.87
C ASP A 98 -3.49 -3.61 -1.21
N ILE A 99 -3.19 -3.47 -2.50
CA ILE A 99 -1.92 -2.95 -2.98
C ILE A 99 -2.17 -1.78 -3.92
N PHE A 100 -1.58 -0.65 -3.59
CA PHE A 100 -1.60 0.54 -4.44
C PHE A 100 -0.23 0.64 -5.11
N VAL A 101 -0.22 0.64 -6.44
CA VAL A 101 1.01 0.68 -7.23
C VAL A 101 1.03 1.95 -8.05
N GLY A 102 2.03 2.77 -7.84
CA GLY A 102 2.27 3.96 -8.64
C GLY A 102 3.58 3.84 -9.41
N ARG A 103 3.96 4.92 -10.08
CA ARG A 103 5.17 4.94 -10.89
C ARG A 103 6.43 4.74 -10.04
N ASN A 104 6.42 5.24 -8.82
CA ASN A 104 7.57 5.24 -7.93
C ASN A 104 7.21 4.86 -6.49
N TYR A 105 6.13 4.13 -6.30
CA TYR A 105 5.75 3.66 -4.98
C TYR A 105 4.92 2.38 -5.03
N VAL A 106 4.96 1.66 -3.93
CA VAL A 106 4.01 0.58 -3.61
C VAL A 106 3.56 0.79 -2.16
N LEU A 107 2.26 0.79 -1.97
CA LEU A 107 1.64 0.78 -0.64
C LEU A 107 0.86 -0.51 -0.50
N SER A 108 1.24 -1.35 0.45
CA SER A 108 0.50 -2.57 0.76
C SER A 108 -0.23 -2.42 2.09
N ALA A 109 -1.50 -2.79 2.11
CA ALA A 109 -2.33 -2.76 3.31
C ALA A 109 -2.92 -4.15 3.49
N ARG A 110 -2.49 -4.84 4.54
CA ARG A 110 -2.92 -6.21 4.82
C ARG A 110 -3.84 -6.24 6.04
N GLN A 111 -4.79 -7.14 6.00
CA GLN A 111 -5.70 -7.40 7.10
C GLN A 111 -5.40 -8.70 7.80
#